data_7aa8983698baf49382c05401babbbe68
#
_entry.id   7aa8983698baf49382c05401babbbe68
#
_cell.length_a   1.000
_cell.length_b   1.000
_cell.length_c   1.000
_cell.angle_alpha   90.00
_cell.angle_beta   90.00
_cell.angle_gamma   90.00
#
_symmetry.space_group_name_H-M   'P 1'
#
loop_
_entity.id
_entity.type
_entity.pdbx_description
1 polymer ?
#
loop_
_entity_poly.entity_id
_entity_poly.type
_entity_poly.pdbx_seq_one_letter_code
_entity_poly.pdbx_strand_id
1 'polypeptide(L)'
;MATALDIGPLSWVKSEIDLALDLTKINLTAYAAHPEDAVLKKASASFHQAHGALAIVGLEGVTEFSRAIEQLLHAFNDHKLKDTSVAVQVIQEGIAALSGYLDALMAGGAHQSLKLFPEYRALVMQQGLPEPTPSELFFPDLTQRPPRREREPESLTGEPLVLRLRAARMGFERGLLKWIKGDAKGVSEMKASLTLIELTRTTPSARAYWWVSLGVLDALGADGLPDEVEARRFLLRLASQIKKLVEGASEVPAPFLREALYLAAIA
;
A
#
# COMPACT_ATOMS: atom_id res chain seq x y z
N MET A 1 -5.67 21.64 -3.79
CA MET A 1 -6.32 21.77 -2.47
C MET A 1 -6.72 20.35 -2.06
N ALA A 2 -6.19 19.84 -0.96
CA ALA A 2 -6.68 18.56 -0.43
C ALA A 2 -8.15 18.75 -0.07
N THR A 3 -9.05 17.94 -0.61
CA THR A 3 -10.44 17.85 -0.19
C THR A 3 -10.44 17.58 1.30
N ALA A 4 -11.09 18.42 2.10
CA ALA A 4 -11.24 18.16 3.52
C ALA A 4 -11.90 16.79 3.68
N LEU A 5 -11.30 15.94 4.51
CA LEU A 5 -11.85 14.64 4.82
C LEU A 5 -13.24 14.82 5.43
N ASP A 6 -14.26 14.18 4.85
CA ASP A 6 -15.58 14.13 5.46
C ASP A 6 -15.56 13.16 6.63
N ILE A 7 -15.52 13.69 7.85
CA ILE A 7 -15.56 12.91 9.10
C ILE A 7 -16.99 12.62 9.58
N GLY A 8 -18.00 13.09 8.84
CA GLY A 8 -19.40 12.87 9.20
C GLY A 8 -19.74 11.39 9.43
N PRO A 9 -19.43 10.50 8.47
CA PRO A 9 -19.67 9.05 8.66
C PRO A 9 -18.97 8.48 9.88
N LEU A 10 -17.72 8.90 10.18
CA LEU A 10 -17.00 8.46 11.37
C LEU A 10 -17.69 8.91 12.66
N SER A 11 -18.18 10.15 12.71
CA SER A 11 -18.83 10.70 13.91
C SER A 11 -20.08 9.90 14.32
N TRP A 12 -20.78 9.29 13.37
CA TRP A 12 -21.99 8.51 13.63
C TRP A 12 -21.71 7.13 14.21
N VAL A 13 -20.57 6.54 13.89
CA VAL A 13 -20.24 5.16 14.30
C VAL A 13 -19.10 5.10 15.33
N LYS A 14 -18.51 6.25 15.69
CA LYS A 14 -17.32 6.30 16.57
C LYS A 14 -17.59 5.63 17.93
N SER A 15 -18.74 5.88 18.54
CA SER A 15 -19.08 5.27 19.83
C SER A 15 -19.21 3.76 19.76
N GLU A 16 -19.74 3.22 18.66
CA GLU A 16 -19.85 1.78 18.45
C GLU A 16 -18.48 1.14 18.21
N ILE A 17 -17.62 1.84 17.44
CA ILE A 17 -16.24 1.41 17.25
C ILE A 17 -15.50 1.38 18.59
N ASP A 18 -15.60 2.43 19.41
CA ASP A 18 -14.92 2.50 20.70
C ASP A 18 -15.38 1.38 21.63
N LEU A 19 -16.69 1.14 21.72
CA LEU A 19 -17.23 0.05 22.51
C LEU A 19 -16.67 -1.31 22.06
N ALA A 20 -16.62 -1.55 20.76
CA ALA A 20 -16.12 -2.81 20.20
C ALA A 20 -14.59 -2.98 20.45
N LEU A 21 -13.82 -1.89 20.33
CA LEU A 21 -12.38 -1.90 20.64
C LEU A 21 -12.14 -2.15 22.15
N ASP A 22 -12.91 -1.54 23.03
CA ASP A 22 -12.79 -1.74 24.49
C ASP A 22 -13.17 -3.16 24.89
N LEU A 23 -14.25 -3.72 24.34
CA LEU A 23 -14.61 -5.13 24.54
C LEU A 23 -13.51 -6.07 24.06
N THR A 24 -12.86 -5.75 22.95
CA THR A 24 -11.73 -6.51 22.45
C THR A 24 -10.56 -6.49 23.44
N LYS A 25 -10.18 -5.30 23.95
CA LYS A 25 -9.12 -5.14 24.96
C LYS A 25 -9.41 -5.93 26.23
N ILE A 26 -10.66 -5.83 26.74
CA ILE A 26 -11.10 -6.56 27.95
C ILE A 26 -10.95 -8.06 27.76
N ASN A 27 -11.42 -8.60 26.63
CA ASN A 27 -11.31 -10.02 26.34
C ASN A 27 -9.86 -10.48 26.16
N LEU A 28 -9.00 -9.68 25.51
CA LEU A 28 -7.57 -9.98 25.37
C LEU A 28 -6.85 -9.99 26.73
N THR A 29 -7.20 -9.04 27.62
CA THR A 29 -6.65 -9.01 28.98
C THR A 29 -7.10 -10.21 29.81
N ALA A 30 -8.37 -10.61 29.69
CA ALA A 30 -8.88 -11.82 30.33
C ALA A 30 -8.21 -13.07 29.80
N TYR A 31 -8.00 -13.17 28.49
CA TYR A 31 -7.26 -14.27 27.86
C TYR A 31 -5.82 -14.35 28.36
N ALA A 32 -5.12 -13.20 28.48
CA ALA A 32 -3.75 -13.18 28.98
C ALA A 32 -3.64 -13.71 30.43
N ALA A 33 -4.67 -13.47 31.26
CA ALA A 33 -4.71 -13.97 32.63
C ALA A 33 -5.10 -15.46 32.70
N HIS A 34 -6.06 -15.88 31.89
CA HIS A 34 -6.58 -17.24 31.80
C HIS A 34 -6.85 -17.61 30.34
N PRO A 35 -5.90 -18.28 29.66
CA PRO A 35 -6.04 -18.64 28.26
C PRO A 35 -7.20 -19.61 28.00
N GLU A 36 -8.27 -19.11 27.43
CA GLU A 36 -9.45 -19.87 27.02
C GLU A 36 -9.84 -19.48 25.58
N ASP A 37 -9.99 -20.45 24.68
CA ASP A 37 -10.37 -20.22 23.27
C ASP A 37 -11.71 -19.47 23.16
N ALA A 38 -12.65 -19.69 24.05
CA ALA A 38 -13.93 -19.00 24.04
C ALA A 38 -13.79 -17.49 24.28
N VAL A 39 -12.81 -17.07 25.10
CA VAL A 39 -12.52 -15.65 25.38
C VAL A 39 -11.83 -15.01 24.17
N LEU A 40 -10.89 -15.71 23.53
CA LEU A 40 -10.22 -15.23 22.32
C LEU A 40 -11.21 -15.09 21.16
N LYS A 41 -12.14 -16.02 20.98
CA LYS A 41 -13.23 -15.91 19.99
C LYS A 41 -14.12 -14.68 20.22
N LYS A 42 -14.41 -14.35 21.50
CA LYS A 42 -15.15 -13.13 21.83
C LYS A 42 -14.35 -11.87 21.45
N ALA A 43 -13.03 -11.85 21.72
CA ALA A 43 -12.16 -10.75 21.28
C ALA A 43 -12.22 -10.55 19.77
N SER A 44 -12.08 -11.64 18.98
CA SER A 44 -12.18 -11.57 17.52
C SER A 44 -13.56 -11.09 17.04
N ALA A 45 -14.64 -11.57 17.64
CA ALA A 45 -16.00 -11.16 17.26
C ALA A 45 -16.25 -9.68 17.55
N SER A 46 -15.77 -9.16 18.70
CA SER A 46 -15.87 -7.73 19.02
C SER A 46 -15.04 -6.89 18.04
N PHE A 47 -13.82 -7.32 17.74
CA PHE A 47 -12.97 -6.58 16.79
C PHE A 47 -13.54 -6.59 15.36
N HIS A 48 -14.13 -7.70 14.94
CA HIS A 48 -14.82 -7.79 13.64
C HIS A 48 -15.92 -6.73 13.48
N GLN A 49 -16.66 -6.43 14.54
CA GLN A 49 -17.66 -5.36 14.52
C GLN A 49 -17.00 -3.99 14.30
N ALA A 50 -15.90 -3.70 15.01
CA ALA A 50 -15.14 -2.46 14.81
C ALA A 50 -14.58 -2.35 13.38
N HIS A 51 -13.98 -3.42 12.85
CA HIS A 51 -13.47 -3.46 11.48
C HIS A 51 -14.59 -3.25 10.45
N GLY A 52 -15.73 -3.90 10.61
CA GLY A 52 -16.89 -3.72 9.73
C GLY A 52 -17.40 -2.27 9.71
N ALA A 53 -17.50 -1.63 10.87
CA ALA A 53 -17.89 -0.22 10.97
C ALA A 53 -16.88 0.71 10.30
N LEU A 54 -15.56 0.47 10.49
CA LEU A 54 -14.48 1.23 9.81
C LEU A 54 -14.51 1.06 8.28
N ALA A 55 -14.83 -0.12 7.79
CA ALA A 55 -14.95 -0.37 6.35
C ALA A 55 -16.12 0.45 5.73
N ILE A 56 -17.21 0.64 6.46
CA ILE A 56 -18.35 1.47 6.02
C ILE A 56 -17.98 2.97 6.00
N VAL A 57 -17.14 3.41 6.92
CA VAL A 57 -16.66 4.81 6.97
C VAL A 57 -15.85 5.17 5.73
N GLY A 58 -15.16 4.20 5.09
CA GLY A 58 -14.41 4.41 3.86
C GLY A 58 -13.04 5.06 4.06
N LEU A 59 -12.46 5.00 5.24
CA LEU A 59 -11.09 5.44 5.52
C LEU A 59 -10.10 4.32 5.13
N GLU A 60 -9.73 4.23 3.85
CA GLU A 60 -9.01 3.09 3.27
C GLU A 60 -7.76 2.66 4.05
N GLY A 61 -6.88 3.60 4.43
CA GLY A 61 -5.68 3.28 5.20
C GLY A 61 -5.97 2.79 6.62
N VAL A 62 -7.02 3.31 7.27
CA VAL A 62 -7.49 2.85 8.58
C VAL A 62 -8.13 1.47 8.46
N THR A 63 -8.90 1.24 7.41
CA THR A 63 -9.49 -0.07 7.10
C THR A 63 -8.41 -1.12 6.86
N GLU A 64 -7.33 -0.78 6.13
CA GLU A 64 -6.21 -1.69 5.92
C GLU A 64 -5.49 -2.02 7.23
N PHE A 65 -5.24 -1.00 8.07
CA PHE A 65 -4.67 -1.19 9.39
C PHE A 65 -5.52 -2.11 10.27
N SER A 66 -6.83 -1.85 10.35
CA SER A 66 -7.76 -2.69 11.13
C SER A 66 -7.84 -4.11 10.59
N ARG A 67 -7.73 -4.30 9.26
CA ARG A 67 -7.64 -5.63 8.65
C ARG A 67 -6.42 -6.41 9.14
N ALA A 68 -5.26 -5.77 9.29
CA ALA A 68 -4.06 -6.44 9.82
C ALA A 68 -4.26 -6.93 11.26
N ILE A 69 -4.96 -6.16 12.12
CA ILE A 69 -5.34 -6.60 13.47
C ILE A 69 -6.28 -7.82 13.40
N GLU A 70 -7.30 -7.75 12.55
CA GLU A 70 -8.27 -8.84 12.38
C GLU A 70 -7.59 -10.14 11.90
N GLN A 71 -6.70 -10.03 10.91
CA GLN A 71 -5.94 -11.17 10.40
C GLN A 71 -5.06 -11.80 11.47
N LEU A 72 -4.39 -10.98 12.31
CA LEU A 72 -3.59 -11.49 13.42
C LEU A 72 -4.47 -12.19 14.47
N LEU A 73 -5.65 -11.64 14.80
CA LEU A 73 -6.63 -12.29 15.67
C LEU A 73 -7.12 -13.63 15.09
N HIS A 74 -7.37 -13.71 13.79
CA HIS A 74 -7.74 -14.96 13.13
C HIS A 74 -6.58 -15.98 13.18
N ALA A 75 -5.35 -15.57 12.86
CA ALA A 75 -4.19 -16.44 12.95
C ALA A 75 -3.96 -16.94 14.39
N PHE A 76 -4.31 -16.11 15.38
CA PHE A 76 -4.25 -16.47 16.79
C PHE A 76 -5.32 -17.53 17.14
N ASN A 77 -6.57 -17.33 16.75
CA ASN A 77 -7.65 -18.32 16.96
C ASN A 77 -7.37 -19.66 16.26
N ASP A 78 -6.68 -19.64 15.12
CA ASP A 78 -6.31 -20.82 14.36
C ASP A 78 -5.05 -21.52 14.92
N HIS A 79 -4.50 -21.08 16.06
CA HIS A 79 -3.27 -21.60 16.68
C HIS A 79 -2.05 -21.58 15.73
N LYS A 80 -1.98 -20.62 14.81
CA LYS A 80 -0.88 -20.50 13.83
C LYS A 80 0.31 -19.69 14.35
N LEU A 81 0.19 -19.04 15.51
CA LEU A 81 1.21 -18.16 16.06
C LEU A 81 2.19 -18.94 16.96
N LYS A 82 3.46 -18.58 16.87
CA LYS A 82 4.53 -19.20 17.66
C LYS A 82 4.58 -18.68 19.11
N ASP A 83 4.32 -17.40 19.30
CA ASP A 83 4.34 -16.71 20.58
C ASP A 83 3.03 -15.96 20.80
N THR A 84 2.20 -16.51 21.67
CA THR A 84 0.87 -15.97 21.95
C THR A 84 0.91 -14.75 22.87
N SER A 85 1.91 -14.63 23.74
CA SER A 85 2.04 -13.49 24.64
C SER A 85 2.44 -12.23 23.90
N VAL A 86 3.38 -12.32 22.97
CA VAL A 86 3.76 -11.23 22.08
C VAL A 86 2.60 -10.85 21.16
N ALA A 87 1.84 -11.83 20.66
CA ALA A 87 0.67 -11.56 19.83
C ALA A 87 -0.39 -10.72 20.57
N VAL A 88 -0.71 -11.05 21.83
CA VAL A 88 -1.64 -10.25 22.64
C VAL A 88 -1.14 -8.81 22.78
N GLN A 89 0.13 -8.62 23.12
CA GLN A 89 0.72 -7.29 23.28
C GLN A 89 0.63 -6.49 21.97
N VAL A 90 1.08 -7.05 20.84
CA VAL A 90 1.06 -6.39 19.52
C VAL A 90 -0.36 -6.00 19.10
N ILE A 91 -1.35 -6.87 19.37
CA ILE A 91 -2.76 -6.55 19.08
C ILE A 91 -3.25 -5.40 19.97
N GLN A 92 -2.94 -5.42 21.27
CA GLN A 92 -3.34 -4.36 22.21
C GLN A 92 -2.70 -3.00 21.82
N GLU A 93 -1.43 -2.99 21.46
CA GLU A 93 -0.74 -1.78 20.96
C GLU A 93 -1.37 -1.27 19.65
N GLY A 94 -1.68 -2.17 18.72
CA GLY A 94 -2.39 -1.83 17.49
C GLY A 94 -3.77 -1.22 17.75
N ILE A 95 -4.56 -1.80 18.68
CA ILE A 95 -5.88 -1.25 19.05
C ILE A 95 -5.73 0.13 19.72
N ALA A 96 -4.73 0.31 20.57
CA ALA A 96 -4.46 1.61 21.21
C ALA A 96 -4.08 2.68 20.18
N ALA A 97 -3.21 2.35 19.22
CA ALA A 97 -2.83 3.24 18.12
C ALA A 97 -4.05 3.60 17.25
N LEU A 98 -4.89 2.61 16.90
CA LEU A 98 -6.11 2.83 16.14
C LEU A 98 -7.06 3.78 16.86
N SER A 99 -7.35 3.53 18.15
CA SER A 99 -8.22 4.38 18.96
C SER A 99 -7.70 5.83 19.03
N GLY A 100 -6.42 6.01 19.37
CA GLY A 100 -5.79 7.34 19.43
C GLY A 100 -5.80 8.06 18.08
N TYR A 101 -5.62 7.32 16.98
CA TYR A 101 -5.68 7.88 15.63
C TYR A 101 -7.11 8.39 15.30
N LEU A 102 -8.13 7.60 15.62
CA LEU A 102 -9.53 7.99 15.39
C LEU A 102 -9.91 9.21 16.25
N ASP A 103 -9.45 9.27 17.50
CA ASP A 103 -9.67 10.42 18.37
C ASP A 103 -9.00 11.69 17.82
N ALA A 104 -7.78 11.57 17.29
CA ALA A 104 -7.08 12.68 16.65
C ALA A 104 -7.84 13.16 15.38
N LEU A 105 -8.42 12.25 14.59
CA LEU A 105 -9.25 12.62 13.44
C LEU A 105 -10.52 13.36 13.88
N MET A 106 -11.19 12.89 14.94
CA MET A 106 -12.38 13.55 15.50
C MET A 106 -12.06 14.94 16.04
N ALA A 107 -10.84 15.15 16.54
CA ALA A 107 -10.34 16.46 16.96
C ALA A 107 -9.91 17.38 15.79
N GLY A 108 -10.14 16.97 14.55
CA GLY A 108 -9.75 17.76 13.34
C GLY A 108 -8.33 17.54 12.86
N GLY A 109 -7.67 16.49 13.32
CA GLY A 109 -6.34 16.09 12.82
C GLY A 109 -6.35 15.67 11.37
N ALA A 110 -5.22 15.86 10.68
CA ALA A 110 -5.08 15.45 9.29
C ALA A 110 -5.09 13.92 9.16
N HIS A 111 -5.83 13.41 8.15
CA HIS A 111 -5.81 11.99 7.81
C HIS A 111 -4.47 11.61 7.15
N GLN A 112 -3.64 10.88 7.89
CA GLN A 112 -2.33 10.42 7.49
C GLN A 112 -2.10 9.00 8.03
N SER A 113 -2.67 8.00 7.37
CA SER A 113 -2.62 6.59 7.81
C SER A 113 -1.19 6.04 7.95
N LEU A 114 -0.20 6.64 7.31
CA LEU A 114 1.22 6.33 7.49
C LEU A 114 1.70 6.46 8.96
N LYS A 115 1.02 7.25 9.79
CA LYS A 115 1.33 7.35 11.23
C LYS A 115 1.12 6.04 11.98
N LEU A 116 0.31 5.13 11.43
CA LEU A 116 0.06 3.80 11.98
C LEU A 116 1.05 2.74 11.47
N PHE A 117 2.02 3.13 10.64
CA PHE A 117 2.91 2.16 10.01
C PHE A 117 3.79 1.36 10.99
N PRO A 118 4.34 1.93 12.09
CA PRO A 118 5.12 1.15 13.05
C PRO A 118 4.34 -0.05 13.62
N GLU A 119 3.09 0.17 14.06
CA GLU A 119 2.23 -0.87 14.60
C GLU A 119 1.73 -1.81 13.50
N TYR A 120 1.43 -1.28 12.31
CA TYR A 120 1.10 -2.10 11.14
C TYR A 120 2.19 -3.11 10.82
N ARG A 121 3.44 -2.65 10.80
CA ARG A 121 4.61 -3.50 10.58
C ARG A 121 4.71 -4.59 11.64
N ALA A 122 4.53 -4.26 12.92
CA ALA A 122 4.54 -5.23 14.01
C ALA A 122 3.43 -6.28 13.85
N LEU A 123 2.21 -5.86 13.53
CA LEU A 123 1.06 -6.74 13.29
C LEU A 123 1.31 -7.73 12.13
N VAL A 124 1.84 -7.24 11.01
CA VAL A 124 2.11 -8.07 9.83
C VAL A 124 3.26 -9.05 10.10
N MET A 125 4.35 -8.59 10.70
CA MET A 125 5.51 -9.44 11.00
C MET A 125 5.18 -10.52 12.04
N GLN A 126 4.30 -10.23 13.01
CA GLN A 126 3.86 -11.23 14.00
C GLN A 126 3.09 -12.39 13.37
N GLN A 127 2.48 -12.19 12.20
CA GLN A 127 1.85 -13.25 11.41
C GLN A 127 2.87 -14.13 10.65
N GLY A 128 4.16 -13.81 10.69
CA GLY A 128 5.21 -14.46 9.90
C GLY A 128 5.19 -14.11 8.42
N LEU A 129 4.51 -13.03 8.07
CA LEU A 129 4.46 -12.49 6.70
C LEU A 129 5.74 -11.68 6.38
N PRO A 130 6.07 -11.48 5.10
CA PRO A 130 7.14 -10.58 4.69
C PRO A 130 6.96 -9.18 5.28
N GLU A 131 8.09 -8.50 5.52
CA GLU A 131 8.07 -7.13 6.02
C GLU A 131 7.29 -6.21 5.07
N PRO A 132 6.24 -5.51 5.56
CA PRO A 132 5.44 -4.64 4.75
C PRO A 132 6.19 -3.35 4.39
N THR A 133 5.72 -2.65 3.37
CA THR A 133 6.26 -1.35 2.98
C THR A 133 5.30 -0.23 3.39
N PRO A 134 5.82 0.98 3.70
CA PRO A 134 4.95 2.11 4.08
C PRO A 134 3.88 2.43 3.02
N SER A 135 4.14 2.14 1.75
CA SER A 135 3.19 2.33 0.66
C SER A 135 1.88 1.54 0.82
N GLU A 136 1.86 0.49 1.66
CA GLU A 136 0.65 -0.29 1.96
C GLU A 136 -0.38 0.50 2.77
N LEU A 137 0.08 1.48 3.56
CA LEU A 137 -0.78 2.43 4.26
C LEU A 137 -0.85 3.82 3.59
N PHE A 138 -0.29 3.97 2.39
CA PHE A 138 -0.35 5.22 1.64
C PHE A 138 -1.54 5.20 0.68
N PHE A 139 -2.57 5.99 0.99
CA PHE A 139 -3.81 6.08 0.22
C PHE A 139 -4.03 7.51 -0.30
N PRO A 140 -3.31 7.91 -1.35
CA PRO A 140 -3.52 9.21 -1.98
C PRO A 140 -4.79 9.20 -2.84
N ASP A 141 -5.27 10.38 -3.21
CA ASP A 141 -6.36 10.54 -4.18
C ASP A 141 -5.91 10.07 -5.58
N LEU A 142 -6.35 8.89 -5.97
CA LEU A 142 -6.08 8.30 -7.28
C LEU A 142 -6.97 8.85 -8.40
N THR A 143 -7.90 9.77 -8.12
CA THR A 143 -8.70 10.44 -9.16
C THR A 143 -7.91 11.49 -9.91
N GLN A 144 -6.82 11.97 -9.34
CA GLN A 144 -5.89 12.90 -9.99
C GLN A 144 -5.32 12.28 -11.28
N ARG A 145 -5.16 13.13 -12.27
CA ARG A 145 -4.69 12.69 -13.59
C ARG A 145 -3.33 13.28 -13.90
N PRO A 146 -2.46 12.55 -14.62
CA PRO A 146 -1.21 13.13 -15.12
C PRO A 146 -1.47 14.39 -15.96
N PRO A 147 -0.57 15.37 -15.96
CA PRO A 147 -0.70 16.58 -16.76
C PRO A 147 -0.81 16.24 -18.26
N ARG A 148 -1.41 17.16 -19.03
CA ARG A 148 -1.50 16.99 -20.48
C ARG A 148 -0.11 16.80 -21.08
N ARG A 149 0.00 15.88 -22.02
CA ARG A 149 1.25 15.65 -22.76
C ARG A 149 1.59 16.82 -23.66
N GLU A 150 2.89 17.01 -23.87
CA GLU A 150 3.43 17.86 -24.91
C GLU A 150 3.40 17.18 -26.29
N ARG A 151 3.49 15.82 -26.30
CA ARG A 151 3.44 15.00 -27.51
C ARG A 151 2.13 14.21 -27.58
N GLU A 152 1.58 14.08 -28.78
CA GLU A 152 0.43 13.21 -29.00
C GLU A 152 0.81 11.74 -28.75
N PRO A 153 -0.11 10.95 -28.14
CA PRO A 153 0.14 9.53 -27.91
C PRO A 153 0.26 8.76 -29.23
N GLU A 154 1.09 7.74 -29.23
CA GLU A 154 1.18 6.82 -30.35
C GLU A 154 -0.02 5.86 -30.32
N SER A 155 -0.97 6.05 -31.22
CA SER A 155 -2.17 5.19 -31.34
C SER A 155 -1.81 3.87 -32.04
N LEU A 156 -0.89 3.09 -31.45
CA LEU A 156 -0.51 1.79 -31.94
C LEU A 156 -1.50 0.72 -31.48
N THR A 157 -1.87 -0.20 -32.35
CA THR A 157 -2.73 -1.36 -32.07
C THR A 157 -2.17 -2.62 -32.73
N GLY A 158 -2.61 -3.78 -32.29
CA GLY A 158 -2.22 -5.06 -32.86
C GLY A 158 -0.71 -5.34 -32.78
N GLU A 159 -0.17 -5.93 -33.85
CA GLU A 159 1.23 -6.35 -33.92
C GLU A 159 2.25 -5.21 -33.72
N PRO A 160 2.11 -4.01 -34.30
CA PRO A 160 3.02 -2.89 -34.05
C PRO A 160 3.13 -2.49 -32.58
N LEU A 161 2.00 -2.53 -31.84
CA LEU A 161 2.00 -2.27 -30.40
C LEU A 161 2.78 -3.34 -29.65
N VAL A 162 2.55 -4.61 -29.95
CA VAL A 162 3.23 -5.74 -29.30
C VAL A 162 4.75 -5.67 -29.53
N LEU A 163 5.16 -5.38 -30.76
CA LEU A 163 6.59 -5.21 -31.09
C LEU A 163 7.23 -4.06 -30.32
N ARG A 164 6.53 -2.91 -30.23
CA ARG A 164 7.00 -1.76 -29.45
C ARG A 164 7.16 -2.11 -27.97
N LEU A 165 6.16 -2.77 -27.37
CA LEU A 165 6.20 -3.16 -25.98
C LEU A 165 7.28 -4.21 -25.67
N ARG A 166 7.50 -5.18 -26.57
CA ARG A 166 8.60 -6.15 -26.45
C ARG A 166 9.97 -5.47 -26.50
N ALA A 167 10.17 -4.54 -27.42
CA ALA A 167 11.42 -3.79 -27.51
C ALA A 167 11.66 -2.95 -26.24
N ALA A 168 10.63 -2.27 -25.75
CA ALA A 168 10.70 -1.51 -24.51
C ALA A 168 11.01 -2.40 -23.30
N ARG A 169 10.39 -3.59 -23.20
CA ARG A 169 10.70 -4.58 -22.16
C ARG A 169 12.17 -4.98 -22.18
N MET A 170 12.69 -5.36 -23.33
CA MET A 170 14.10 -5.75 -23.48
C MET A 170 15.06 -4.61 -23.08
N GLY A 171 14.74 -3.38 -23.48
CA GLY A 171 15.52 -2.20 -23.11
C GLY A 171 15.48 -1.94 -21.60
N PHE A 172 14.32 -2.06 -20.96
CA PHE A 172 14.15 -1.89 -19.52
C PHE A 172 14.93 -2.96 -18.74
N GLU A 173 14.80 -4.24 -19.11
CA GLU A 173 15.49 -5.36 -18.45
C GLU A 173 17.02 -5.20 -18.57
N ARG A 174 17.53 -4.76 -19.73
CA ARG A 174 18.95 -4.47 -19.91
C ARG A 174 19.41 -3.31 -19.04
N GLY A 175 18.65 -2.22 -18.98
CA GLY A 175 18.93 -1.07 -18.12
C GLY A 175 18.94 -1.46 -16.64
N LEU A 176 17.98 -2.26 -16.20
CA LEU A 176 17.89 -2.78 -14.84
C LEU A 176 19.12 -3.62 -14.46
N LEU A 177 19.57 -4.51 -15.36
CA LEU A 177 20.78 -5.30 -15.13
C LEU A 177 22.04 -4.44 -15.03
N LYS A 178 22.15 -3.36 -15.82
CA LYS A 178 23.24 -2.40 -15.70
C LYS A 178 23.23 -1.67 -14.38
N TRP A 179 22.06 -1.17 -13.97
CA TRP A 179 21.91 -0.49 -12.70
C TRP A 179 22.27 -1.40 -11.51
N ILE A 180 21.81 -2.66 -11.50
CA ILE A 180 22.19 -3.66 -10.47
C ILE A 180 23.71 -3.88 -10.39
N LYS A 181 24.42 -3.71 -11.51
CA LYS A 181 25.88 -3.81 -11.58
C LYS A 181 26.61 -2.49 -11.26
N GLY A 182 25.90 -1.45 -10.85
CA GLY A 182 26.46 -0.13 -10.53
C GLY A 182 26.74 0.77 -11.73
N ASP A 183 26.26 0.43 -12.95
CA ASP A 183 26.39 1.29 -14.12
C ASP A 183 25.28 2.35 -14.14
N ALA A 184 25.64 3.62 -13.92
CA ALA A 184 24.73 4.77 -13.91
C ALA A 184 23.90 4.91 -15.21
N LYS A 185 24.39 4.40 -16.36
CA LYS A 185 23.64 4.39 -17.62
C LYS A 185 22.38 3.52 -17.56
N GLY A 186 22.29 2.62 -16.58
CA GLY A 186 21.14 1.75 -16.40
C GLY A 186 19.84 2.51 -16.22
N VAL A 187 19.85 3.59 -15.40
CA VAL A 187 18.66 4.41 -15.15
C VAL A 187 18.17 5.10 -16.41
N SER A 188 19.07 5.69 -17.19
CA SER A 188 18.71 6.37 -18.45
C SER A 188 18.14 5.41 -19.50
N GLU A 189 18.65 4.16 -19.58
CA GLU A 189 18.09 3.13 -20.47
C GLU A 189 16.70 2.65 -20.01
N MET A 190 16.49 2.46 -18.69
CA MET A 190 15.18 2.15 -18.14
C MET A 190 14.18 3.27 -18.44
N LYS A 191 14.59 4.53 -18.22
CA LYS A 191 13.75 5.70 -18.49
C LYS A 191 13.35 5.81 -19.96
N ALA A 192 14.31 5.66 -20.89
CA ALA A 192 14.03 5.68 -22.32
C ALA A 192 13.00 4.59 -22.71
N SER A 193 13.16 3.39 -22.18
CA SER A 193 12.25 2.27 -22.42
C SER A 193 10.85 2.53 -21.85
N LEU A 194 10.78 3.08 -20.64
CA LEU A 194 9.50 3.39 -19.98
C LEU A 194 8.76 4.52 -20.69
N THR A 195 9.47 5.51 -21.23
CA THR A 195 8.89 6.58 -22.06
C THR A 195 8.19 6.02 -23.29
N LEU A 196 8.77 5.00 -23.94
CA LEU A 196 8.12 4.33 -25.07
C LEU A 196 6.79 3.68 -24.67
N ILE A 197 6.74 3.06 -23.48
CA ILE A 197 5.50 2.47 -22.96
C ILE A 197 4.47 3.55 -22.66
N GLU A 198 4.88 4.61 -21.96
CA GLU A 198 4.01 5.72 -21.57
C GLU A 198 3.36 6.37 -22.80
N LEU A 199 4.11 6.54 -23.90
CA LEU A 199 3.60 7.10 -25.17
C LEU A 199 2.54 6.22 -25.84
N THR A 200 2.50 4.92 -25.60
CA THR A 200 1.47 4.02 -26.14
C THR A 200 0.16 4.07 -25.34
N ARG A 201 0.13 4.70 -24.16
CA ARG A 201 -1.07 4.76 -23.31
C ARG A 201 -1.93 5.96 -23.70
N THR A 202 -3.09 5.73 -24.27
CA THR A 202 -3.96 6.77 -24.83
C THR A 202 -4.83 7.44 -23.79
N THR A 203 -5.23 6.74 -22.71
CA THR A 203 -6.07 7.34 -21.67
C THR A 203 -5.26 7.82 -20.47
N PRO A 204 -5.69 8.87 -19.75
CA PRO A 204 -5.01 9.37 -18.56
C PRO A 204 -4.83 8.31 -17.47
N SER A 205 -5.84 7.45 -17.26
CA SER A 205 -5.78 6.38 -16.25
C SER A 205 -4.76 5.30 -16.61
N ALA A 206 -4.76 4.81 -17.86
CA ALA A 206 -3.78 3.82 -18.32
C ALA A 206 -2.34 4.38 -18.33
N ARG A 207 -2.20 5.69 -18.41
CA ARG A 207 -0.92 6.40 -18.43
C ARG A 207 -0.35 6.65 -17.03
N ALA A 208 -1.22 6.84 -16.02
CA ALA A 208 -0.84 7.37 -14.71
C ALA A 208 0.35 6.62 -14.08
N TYR A 209 0.28 5.31 -14.00
CA TYR A 209 1.34 4.48 -13.41
C TYR A 209 2.71 4.68 -14.11
N TRP A 210 2.71 4.65 -15.44
CA TRP A 210 3.95 4.76 -16.22
C TRP A 210 4.57 6.15 -16.10
N TRP A 211 3.72 7.17 -16.06
CA TRP A 211 4.16 8.55 -15.89
C TRP A 211 4.76 8.80 -14.50
N VAL A 212 4.10 8.33 -13.43
CA VAL A 212 4.65 8.42 -12.06
C VAL A 212 5.94 7.63 -11.95
N SER A 213 6.01 6.43 -12.55
CA SER A 213 7.23 5.61 -12.54
C SER A 213 8.40 6.27 -13.26
N LEU A 214 8.16 7.11 -14.26
CA LEU A 214 9.21 7.95 -14.87
C LEU A 214 9.76 8.95 -13.85
N GLY A 215 8.91 9.58 -13.03
CA GLY A 215 9.34 10.47 -11.95
C GLY A 215 10.19 9.74 -10.90
N VAL A 216 9.81 8.50 -10.55
CA VAL A 216 10.63 7.67 -9.62
C VAL A 216 11.99 7.35 -10.24
N LEU A 217 12.07 7.06 -11.55
CA LEU A 217 13.35 6.86 -12.23
C LEU A 217 14.20 8.15 -12.29
N ASP A 218 13.57 9.32 -12.40
CA ASP A 218 14.28 10.60 -12.33
C ASP A 218 14.88 10.83 -10.95
N ALA A 219 14.12 10.56 -9.89
CA ALA A 219 14.60 10.63 -8.52
C ALA A 219 15.74 9.64 -8.27
N LEU A 220 15.61 8.40 -8.74
CA LEU A 220 16.67 7.39 -8.66
C LEU A 220 17.96 7.83 -9.35
N GLY A 221 17.84 8.47 -10.50
CA GLY A 221 19.00 8.99 -11.26
C GLY A 221 19.65 10.21 -10.60
N ALA A 222 18.96 10.89 -9.69
CA ALA A 222 19.45 12.03 -8.91
C ALA A 222 19.84 11.66 -7.47
N ASP A 223 19.94 10.36 -7.15
CA ASP A 223 20.17 9.83 -5.78
C ASP A 223 19.15 10.33 -4.75
N GLY A 224 17.92 10.61 -5.21
CA GLY A 224 16.83 11.15 -4.38
C GLY A 224 16.06 10.10 -3.59
N LEU A 225 16.24 8.81 -3.87
CA LEU A 225 15.56 7.75 -3.13
C LEU A 225 16.37 7.32 -1.91
N PRO A 226 15.80 7.36 -0.68
CA PRO A 226 16.53 7.13 0.55
C PRO A 226 16.91 5.66 0.78
N ASP A 227 16.21 4.70 0.15
CA ASP A 227 16.40 3.27 0.35
C ASP A 227 16.61 2.52 -0.98
N GLU A 228 17.83 2.00 -1.16
CA GLU A 228 18.19 1.19 -2.34
C GLU A 228 17.39 -0.14 -2.40
N VAL A 229 17.03 -0.72 -1.26
CA VAL A 229 16.26 -1.98 -1.21
C VAL A 229 14.83 -1.75 -1.70
N GLU A 230 14.20 -0.65 -1.27
CA GLU A 230 12.88 -0.25 -1.77
C GLU A 230 12.92 0.07 -3.27
N ALA A 231 13.92 0.83 -3.71
CA ALA A 231 14.12 1.14 -5.12
C ALA A 231 14.24 -0.15 -5.96
N ARG A 232 15.03 -1.12 -5.50
CA ARG A 232 15.21 -2.42 -6.16
C ARG A 232 13.91 -3.22 -6.23
N ARG A 233 13.15 -3.28 -5.13
CA ARG A 233 11.82 -3.93 -5.11
C ARG A 233 10.88 -3.31 -6.12
N PHE A 234 10.80 -1.97 -6.14
CA PHE A 234 9.98 -1.24 -7.10
C PHE A 234 10.36 -1.55 -8.54
N LEU A 235 11.64 -1.50 -8.88
CA LEU A 235 12.11 -1.77 -10.24
C LEU A 235 11.79 -3.20 -10.71
N LEU A 236 11.90 -4.19 -9.82
CA LEU A 236 11.52 -5.58 -10.12
C LEU A 236 10.00 -5.72 -10.34
N ARG A 237 9.19 -5.02 -9.54
CA ARG A 237 7.74 -4.97 -9.72
C ARG A 237 7.36 -4.26 -11.03
N LEU A 238 8.03 -3.16 -11.34
CA LEU A 238 7.86 -2.43 -12.60
C LEU A 238 8.18 -3.33 -13.81
N ALA A 239 9.28 -4.08 -13.78
CA ALA A 239 9.62 -5.07 -14.81
C ALA A 239 8.51 -6.12 -14.96
N SER A 240 7.94 -6.59 -13.84
CA SER A 240 6.81 -7.53 -13.85
C SER A 240 5.56 -6.93 -14.49
N GLN A 241 5.23 -5.64 -14.21
CA GLN A 241 4.10 -4.98 -14.84
C GLN A 241 4.33 -4.76 -16.34
N ILE A 242 5.54 -4.43 -16.76
CA ILE A 242 5.91 -4.35 -18.19
C ILE A 242 5.70 -5.72 -18.87
N LYS A 243 6.10 -6.81 -18.23
CA LYS A 243 5.85 -8.17 -18.73
C LYS A 243 4.37 -8.44 -18.93
N LYS A 244 3.54 -8.17 -17.90
CA LYS A 244 2.07 -8.34 -17.98
C LYS A 244 1.46 -7.50 -19.09
N LEU A 245 1.95 -6.28 -19.28
CA LEU A 245 1.51 -5.41 -20.37
C LEU A 245 1.79 -6.02 -21.75
N VAL A 246 2.97 -6.61 -21.96
CA VAL A 246 3.32 -7.34 -23.21
C VAL A 246 2.43 -8.56 -23.39
N GLU A 247 1.99 -9.21 -22.32
CA GLU A 247 1.07 -10.36 -22.30
C GLU A 247 -0.39 -9.95 -22.50
N GLY A 248 -0.69 -8.65 -22.64
CA GLY A 248 -2.02 -8.14 -22.98
C GLY A 248 -2.80 -7.53 -21.81
N ALA A 249 -2.20 -7.36 -20.62
CA ALA A 249 -2.86 -6.63 -19.55
C ALA A 249 -3.08 -5.16 -19.96
N SER A 250 -4.29 -4.64 -19.74
CA SER A 250 -4.65 -3.27 -20.10
C SER A 250 -4.44 -2.27 -18.97
N GLU A 251 -4.54 -2.73 -17.72
CA GLU A 251 -4.51 -1.90 -16.53
C GLU A 251 -3.45 -2.39 -15.53
N VAL A 252 -2.95 -1.45 -14.75
CA VAL A 252 -2.07 -1.73 -13.61
C VAL A 252 -2.90 -1.64 -12.33
N PRO A 253 -2.88 -2.65 -11.44
CA PRO A 253 -3.62 -2.61 -10.18
C PRO A 253 -3.23 -1.40 -9.30
N ALA A 254 -4.21 -0.81 -8.62
CA ALA A 254 -4.05 0.38 -7.78
C ALA A 254 -2.89 0.31 -6.76
N PRO A 255 -2.60 -0.82 -6.10
CA PRO A 255 -1.46 -0.92 -5.18
C PRO A 255 -0.11 -0.54 -5.79
N PHE A 256 0.12 -0.86 -7.08
CA PHE A 256 1.37 -0.50 -7.76
C PHE A 256 1.45 1.00 -8.06
N LEU A 257 0.33 1.63 -8.38
CA LEU A 257 0.28 3.09 -8.54
C LEU A 257 0.51 3.79 -7.20
N ARG A 258 -0.06 3.28 -6.10
CA ARG A 258 0.18 3.82 -4.75
C ARG A 258 1.64 3.72 -4.35
N GLU A 259 2.29 2.58 -4.61
CA GLU A 259 3.73 2.41 -4.36
C GLU A 259 4.56 3.41 -5.16
N ALA A 260 4.29 3.57 -6.45
CA ALA A 260 4.99 4.56 -7.28
C ALA A 260 4.80 6.00 -6.78
N LEU A 261 3.57 6.36 -6.40
CA LEU A 261 3.25 7.67 -5.82
C LEU A 261 3.92 7.90 -4.46
N TYR A 262 3.98 6.87 -3.62
CA TYR A 262 4.70 6.94 -2.34
C TYR A 262 6.18 7.23 -2.56
N LEU A 263 6.84 6.46 -3.44
CA LEU A 263 8.26 6.67 -3.75
C LEU A 263 8.53 8.04 -4.36
N ALA A 264 7.64 8.51 -5.24
CA ALA A 264 7.75 9.86 -5.80
C ALA A 264 7.51 10.98 -4.77
N ALA A 265 6.78 10.70 -3.68
CA ALA A 265 6.51 11.67 -2.62
C ALA A 265 7.64 11.78 -1.58
N ILE A 266 8.47 10.74 -1.42
CA ILE A 266 9.59 10.73 -0.47
C ILE A 266 10.94 11.06 -1.12
N ALA A 267 10.99 11.14 -2.47
CA ALA A 267 12.14 11.56 -3.26
C ALA A 267 12.29 13.09 -3.28
#